data_55105db51b145554efc47ba1b2dec736
#
_entry.id   55105db51b145554efc47ba1b2dec736
#
_cell.length_a   1.000
_cell.length_b   1.000
_cell.length_c   1.000
_cell.angle_alpha   90.00
_cell.angle_beta   90.00
_cell.angle_gamma   90.00
#
_symmetry.space_group_name_H-M   'P 1'
#
loop_
_entity.id
_entity.type
_entity.pdbx_description
1 polymer ?
#
loop_
_entity_poly.entity_id
_entity_poly.type
_entity_poly.pdbx_seq_one_letter_code
_entity_poly.pdbx_strand_id
1 'polypeptide(L)'
;MTLKQKKRIFYSLVMLTGIIVILIIRLAYIQFLMRITLLPESKYTLQEMSILQRERAIMLDSGRGRFYDQHGVSLTDETIPAVVLFPMDRSMLKNRTIESSIEKVAEVLGTSLSSFQEIWGNLREPMIWRSSKGGDPLSLTEYQANLIMKMNLNGIKVLPYNKRYNDHLSGNQWLGYLTQQSEKLNPTSGRIHTKQGGSGLERTLEPLLKGIGPTIAYYTVDGKNKPISGTGIRVKAPDNPYYPLKFITTIDGALQKQIEKLTKQSGMKQGSVVVLDTHNADVVAMVSAPFYNPQEIHPEQGEWNNKALQAVTPGSIFKTVIAAAALEAGVTSTHEKFHCTGHYGKYGLSCWKEEGHGTLTLEQAYAQSCNVVLATLAERLTAEQIQNTAQALGLGRMVGWEDHDILGLSIMKPLDHEDAGVIFAPSSSPYDGGVRAQTGIGQRNVTMTPLQAVNLVVTLLHKGQVQAPRILDRISYHNGQVMKKLTPHAYPKTEKSIQPETARILTLWMRKVVTEGTGQSLSSSEWPLAGKSGTAQVILKGNPKNNQWFIGYGPVNQPKYAVAVLFQHVAPDSKNKATALFGQIMGLLSSSIGSSSDSVR
;
A
#
# COMPACT_ATOMS: atom_id res chain seq x y z
N MET A 1 -37.82 10.20 81.22
CA MET A 1 -37.38 9.19 80.26
C MET A 1 -37.50 7.80 80.90
N THR A 2 -38.35 6.93 80.36
CA THR A 2 -38.61 5.60 80.92
C THR A 2 -37.42 4.65 80.72
N LEU A 3 -37.24 3.67 81.55
CA LEU A 3 -36.17 2.68 81.50
C LEU A 3 -36.14 1.95 80.13
N LYS A 4 -37.29 1.75 79.51
CA LYS A 4 -37.42 1.21 78.13
C LYS A 4 -36.84 2.14 77.05
N GLN A 5 -37.02 3.43 77.18
CA GLN A 5 -36.46 4.40 76.27
C GLN A 5 -34.92 4.48 76.34
N LYS A 6 -34.36 4.43 77.57
CA LYS A 6 -32.93 4.35 77.81
C LYS A 6 -32.29 3.12 77.21
N LYS A 7 -32.92 1.96 77.34
CA LYS A 7 -32.43 0.71 76.70
C LYS A 7 -32.51 0.75 75.20
N ARG A 8 -33.56 1.30 74.58
CA ARG A 8 -33.66 1.45 73.12
C ARG A 8 -32.58 2.40 72.60
N ILE A 9 -32.32 3.53 73.21
CA ILE A 9 -31.29 4.46 72.89
C ILE A 9 -29.90 3.79 72.99
N PHE A 10 -29.65 3.08 74.04
CA PHE A 10 -28.41 2.30 74.24
C PHE A 10 -28.19 1.30 73.12
N TYR A 11 -29.17 0.47 72.76
CA TYR A 11 -29.04 -0.49 71.67
C TYR A 11 -28.88 0.17 70.29
N SER A 12 -29.57 1.32 70.04
CA SER A 12 -29.39 2.10 68.82
C SER A 12 -28.00 2.65 68.72
N LEU A 13 -27.44 3.13 69.85
CA LEU A 13 -26.08 3.68 69.89
C LEU A 13 -25.02 2.60 69.64
N VAL A 14 -25.17 1.44 70.26
CA VAL A 14 -24.29 0.29 70.04
C VAL A 14 -24.36 -0.21 68.58
N MET A 15 -25.56 -0.26 68.00
CA MET A 15 -25.72 -0.61 66.60
C MET A 15 -25.05 0.38 65.66
N LEU A 16 -25.25 1.71 65.92
CA LEU A 16 -24.61 2.76 65.12
C LEU A 16 -23.09 2.73 65.24
N THR A 17 -22.56 2.52 66.44
CA THR A 17 -21.12 2.35 66.67
C THR A 17 -20.58 1.13 65.92
N GLY A 18 -21.29 0.02 65.94
CA GLY A 18 -20.93 -1.20 65.18
C GLY A 18 -20.85 -0.93 63.66
N ILE A 19 -21.83 -0.20 63.13
CA ILE A 19 -21.81 0.19 61.69
C ILE A 19 -20.62 1.09 61.39
N ILE A 20 -20.32 2.08 62.24
CA ILE A 20 -19.18 2.96 62.06
C ILE A 20 -17.85 2.19 62.10
N VAL A 21 -17.70 1.25 63.03
CA VAL A 21 -16.49 0.40 63.11
C VAL A 21 -16.33 -0.45 61.87
N ILE A 22 -17.41 -1.06 61.36
CA ILE A 22 -17.36 -1.83 60.10
C ILE A 22 -16.94 -0.94 58.92
N LEU A 23 -17.46 0.29 58.83
CA LEU A 23 -17.08 1.24 57.80
C LEU A 23 -15.59 1.66 57.89
N ILE A 24 -15.08 1.87 59.13
CA ILE A 24 -13.66 2.20 59.38
C ILE A 24 -12.78 1.03 58.94
N ILE A 25 -13.12 -0.22 59.33
CA ILE A 25 -12.38 -1.43 58.94
C ILE A 25 -12.39 -1.58 57.41
N ARG A 26 -13.53 -1.39 56.78
CA ARG A 26 -13.63 -1.44 55.30
C ARG A 26 -12.80 -0.33 54.63
N LEU A 27 -12.81 0.87 55.17
CA LEU A 27 -11.99 1.96 54.65
C LEU A 27 -10.51 1.68 54.80
N ALA A 28 -10.10 1.17 55.98
CA ALA A 28 -8.71 0.74 56.22
C ALA A 28 -8.29 -0.39 55.25
N TYR A 29 -9.17 -1.39 55.03
CA TYR A 29 -8.93 -2.46 54.06
C TYR A 29 -8.70 -1.91 52.65
N ILE A 30 -9.54 -0.97 52.17
CA ILE A 30 -9.40 -0.34 50.85
C ILE A 30 -8.11 0.49 50.77
N GLN A 31 -7.79 1.27 51.82
CA GLN A 31 -6.64 2.16 51.82
C GLN A 31 -5.29 1.44 51.96
N PHE A 32 -5.22 0.36 52.71
CA PHE A 32 -3.95 -0.31 53.02
C PHE A 32 -3.73 -1.61 52.24
N LEU A 33 -4.76 -2.45 52.05
CA LEU A 33 -4.63 -3.74 51.38
C LEU A 33 -4.98 -3.67 49.87
N MET A 34 -6.14 -3.11 49.52
CA MET A 34 -6.50 -3.03 48.09
C MET A 34 -5.66 -2.03 47.29
N ARG A 35 -4.94 -1.15 47.96
CA ARG A 35 -4.00 -0.24 47.30
C ARG A 35 -2.87 -0.98 46.57
N ILE A 36 -2.47 -2.15 47.07
CA ILE A 36 -1.30 -2.92 46.62
C ILE A 36 -1.74 -4.18 45.85
N THR A 37 -3.00 -4.61 45.98
CA THR A 37 -3.52 -5.79 45.28
C THR A 37 -4.02 -5.44 43.88
N LEU A 38 -3.73 -6.34 42.91
CA LEU A 38 -4.30 -6.25 41.55
C LEU A 38 -5.81 -6.43 41.62
N LEU A 39 -6.57 -5.62 40.91
CA LEU A 39 -8.00 -5.78 40.74
C LEU A 39 -8.31 -7.08 39.96
N PRO A 40 -9.41 -7.80 40.30
CA PRO A 40 -9.86 -8.92 39.48
C PRO A 40 -9.98 -8.48 38.02
N GLU A 41 -9.48 -9.31 37.12
CA GLU A 41 -9.45 -9.04 35.66
C GLU A 41 -8.63 -7.81 35.20
N SER A 42 -7.87 -7.16 36.10
CA SER A 42 -7.02 -6.00 35.78
C SER A 42 -5.56 -6.27 36.09
N LYS A 43 -4.66 -5.72 35.25
CA LYS A 43 -3.21 -5.70 35.49
C LYS A 43 -2.77 -4.58 36.44
N TYR A 44 -3.71 -3.81 36.98
CA TYR A 44 -3.46 -2.58 37.73
C TYR A 44 -4.03 -2.63 39.12
N THR A 45 -3.36 -1.98 40.05
CA THR A 45 -3.87 -1.74 41.42
C THR A 45 -4.91 -0.62 41.40
N LEU A 46 -5.69 -0.52 42.48
CA LEU A 46 -6.68 0.56 42.66
C LEU A 46 -6.03 1.96 42.60
N GLN A 47 -4.80 2.09 43.10
CA GLN A 47 -4.05 3.34 43.06
C GLN A 47 -3.66 3.70 41.61
N GLU A 48 -3.10 2.75 40.87
CA GLU A 48 -2.76 2.96 39.46
C GLU A 48 -3.99 3.31 38.63
N MET A 49 -5.10 2.59 38.83
CA MET A 49 -6.36 2.90 38.14
C MET A 49 -6.86 4.31 38.46
N SER A 50 -6.76 4.77 39.73
CA SER A 50 -7.19 6.12 40.09
C SER A 50 -6.33 7.21 39.44
N ILE A 51 -5.03 6.96 39.27
CA ILE A 51 -4.11 7.85 38.55
C ILE A 51 -4.46 7.87 37.07
N LEU A 52 -4.60 6.69 36.44
CA LEU A 52 -4.93 6.54 35.02
C LEU A 52 -6.26 7.20 34.65
N GLN A 53 -7.27 7.13 35.52
CA GLN A 53 -8.55 7.82 35.31
C GLN A 53 -8.46 9.34 35.30
N ARG A 54 -7.43 9.90 35.94
CA ARG A 54 -7.18 11.34 35.99
C ARG A 54 -6.20 11.83 34.93
N GLU A 55 -5.54 10.93 34.20
CA GLU A 55 -4.66 11.29 33.11
C GLU A 55 -5.47 11.58 31.84
N ARG A 56 -5.13 12.66 31.16
CA ARG A 56 -5.60 13.00 29.83
C ARG A 56 -4.40 13.03 28.93
N ALA A 57 -4.46 12.24 27.85
CA ALA A 57 -3.31 11.97 27.00
C ALA A 57 -3.60 12.33 25.53
N ILE A 58 -2.54 12.66 24.82
CA ILE A 58 -2.55 12.80 23.38
C ILE A 58 -1.40 11.98 22.80
N MET A 59 -1.67 11.23 21.73
CA MET A 59 -0.67 10.44 21.04
C MET A 59 0.20 11.34 20.14
N LEU A 60 1.51 11.26 20.33
CA LEU A 60 2.52 11.96 19.54
C LEU A 60 3.11 11.05 18.46
N ASP A 61 3.29 9.77 18.76
CA ASP A 61 3.76 8.73 17.86
C ASP A 61 3.01 7.44 18.20
N SER A 62 2.51 6.75 17.18
CA SER A 62 1.83 5.46 17.36
C SER A 62 2.77 4.33 17.76
N GLY A 63 4.09 4.51 17.59
CA GLY A 63 5.10 3.48 17.79
C GLY A 63 5.05 2.36 16.74
N ARG A 64 4.31 2.55 15.64
CA ARG A 64 4.24 1.58 14.54
C ARG A 64 5.56 1.47 13.81
N GLY A 65 5.81 0.29 13.26
CA GLY A 65 6.92 0.05 12.34
C GLY A 65 6.90 1.02 11.15
N ARG A 66 8.08 1.40 10.66
CA ARG A 66 8.28 2.43 9.63
C ARG A 66 8.73 1.82 8.32
N PHE A 67 8.21 2.33 7.20
CA PHE A 67 8.61 1.90 5.88
C PHE A 67 9.70 2.78 5.30
N TYR A 68 10.66 2.12 4.65
CA TYR A 68 11.80 2.74 3.98
C TYR A 68 11.91 2.20 2.56
N ASP A 69 12.45 2.99 1.66
CA ASP A 69 12.82 2.55 0.32
C ASP A 69 14.07 1.66 0.34
N GLN A 70 14.49 1.15 -0.82
CA GLN A 70 15.68 0.30 -0.95
C GLN A 70 16.97 0.98 -0.49
N HIS A 71 17.04 2.31 -0.53
CA HIS A 71 18.18 3.14 -0.14
C HIS A 71 18.13 3.57 1.33
N GLY A 72 17.08 3.20 2.07
CA GLY A 72 16.89 3.57 3.47
C GLY A 72 16.29 4.96 3.67
N VAL A 73 15.74 5.57 2.62
CA VAL A 73 14.99 6.82 2.71
C VAL A 73 13.60 6.51 3.26
N SER A 74 13.14 7.30 4.24
CA SER A 74 11.83 7.08 4.86
C SER A 74 10.69 7.33 3.87
N LEU A 75 9.80 6.35 3.76
CA LEU A 75 8.55 6.43 2.98
C LEU A 75 7.37 6.86 3.85
N THR A 76 7.43 6.59 5.15
CA THR A 76 6.41 6.96 6.13
C THR A 76 7.05 7.62 7.34
N ASP A 77 6.22 8.23 8.20
CA ASP A 77 6.63 8.70 9.54
C ASP A 77 7.61 9.87 9.50
N GLU A 78 7.10 11.00 9.09
CA GLU A 78 7.80 12.29 9.21
C GLU A 78 7.60 12.86 10.61
N THR A 79 8.70 13.14 11.34
CA THR A 79 8.64 13.81 12.63
C THR A 79 8.68 15.32 12.43
N ILE A 80 7.62 16.00 12.84
CA ILE A 80 7.48 17.46 12.75
C ILE A 80 7.35 18.08 14.13
N PRO A 81 7.89 19.30 14.36
CA PRO A 81 7.56 20.07 15.54
C PRO A 81 6.13 20.60 15.43
N ALA A 82 5.25 20.14 16.32
CA ALA A 82 3.84 20.51 16.31
C ALA A 82 3.43 21.18 17.63
N VAL A 83 2.49 22.13 17.55
CA VAL A 83 1.89 22.74 18.74
C VAL A 83 0.83 21.81 19.31
N VAL A 84 0.98 21.47 20.57
CA VAL A 84 0.01 20.74 21.36
C VAL A 84 -0.59 21.70 22.40
N LEU A 85 -1.91 21.84 22.32
CA LEU A 85 -2.69 22.62 23.27
C LEU A 85 -3.28 21.70 24.33
N PHE A 86 -3.09 22.07 25.58
CA PHE A 86 -3.67 21.39 26.74
C PHE A 86 -4.75 22.27 27.34
N PRO A 87 -5.87 21.72 27.82
CA PRO A 87 -6.90 22.49 28.51
C PRO A 87 -6.34 23.32 29.66
N MET A 88 -6.85 24.50 29.82
CA MET A 88 -6.49 25.39 30.93
C MET A 88 -7.73 26.12 31.49
N ASP A 89 -7.56 26.80 32.64
CA ASP A 89 -8.65 27.57 33.20
C ASP A 89 -8.89 28.85 32.36
N ARG A 90 -10.14 29.08 31.97
CA ARG A 90 -10.53 30.25 31.17
C ARG A 90 -10.16 31.59 31.81
N SER A 91 -10.05 31.65 33.14
CA SER A 91 -9.63 32.86 33.86
C SER A 91 -8.21 33.29 33.50
N MET A 92 -7.34 32.33 33.20
CA MET A 92 -5.97 32.61 32.78
C MET A 92 -5.88 33.20 31.37
N LEU A 93 -6.80 32.88 30.47
CA LEU A 93 -6.82 33.45 29.11
C LEU A 93 -7.16 34.94 29.07
N LYS A 94 -7.81 35.47 30.13
CA LYS A 94 -8.17 36.88 30.29
C LYS A 94 -7.09 37.69 31.00
N ASN A 95 -5.96 37.10 31.33
CA ASN A 95 -4.88 37.81 32.01
C ASN A 95 -4.09 38.64 30.98
N ARG A 96 -4.16 39.98 31.15
CA ARG A 96 -3.47 40.97 30.29
C ARG A 96 -1.96 40.75 30.18
N THR A 97 -1.33 40.14 31.19
CA THR A 97 0.12 39.90 31.23
C THR A 97 0.56 38.86 30.17
N ILE A 98 -0.32 37.93 29.81
CA ILE A 98 0.01 36.87 28.85
C ILE A 98 -0.69 37.07 27.49
N GLU A 99 -1.58 38.05 27.38
CA GLU A 99 -2.36 38.29 26.16
C GLU A 99 -1.48 38.56 24.93
N SER A 100 -0.44 39.40 25.09
CA SER A 100 0.52 39.65 24.00
C SER A 100 1.30 38.41 23.56
N SER A 101 1.57 37.49 24.48
CA SER A 101 2.21 36.21 24.15
C SER A 101 1.23 35.27 23.42
N ILE A 102 -0.05 35.26 23.84
CA ILE A 102 -1.10 34.47 23.16
C ILE A 102 -1.33 35.03 21.75
N GLU A 103 -1.34 36.33 21.55
CA GLU A 103 -1.47 36.97 20.25
C GLU A 103 -0.36 36.55 19.28
N LYS A 104 0.90 36.60 19.74
CA LYS A 104 2.05 36.12 18.94
C LYS A 104 1.95 34.63 18.58
N VAL A 105 1.45 33.79 19.50
CA VAL A 105 1.20 32.37 19.20
C VAL A 105 0.10 32.24 18.13
N ALA A 106 -1.00 32.98 18.26
CA ALA A 106 -2.09 32.97 17.28
C ALA A 106 -1.61 33.40 15.88
N GLU A 107 -0.76 34.46 15.83
CA GLU A 107 -0.13 34.91 14.58
C GLU A 107 0.73 33.82 13.94
N VAL A 108 1.62 33.17 14.71
CA VAL A 108 2.46 32.03 14.22
C VAL A 108 1.59 30.89 13.73
N LEU A 109 0.46 30.64 14.37
CA LEU A 109 -0.48 29.57 13.98
C LEU A 109 -1.44 29.96 12.85
N GLY A 110 -1.34 31.20 12.33
CA GLY A 110 -2.16 31.68 11.21
C GLY A 110 -3.63 31.88 11.57
N THR A 111 -3.95 32.23 12.81
CA THR A 111 -5.31 32.46 13.30
C THR A 111 -5.46 33.76 14.04
N SER A 112 -6.70 34.27 14.17
CA SER A 112 -6.96 35.45 14.98
C SER A 112 -6.87 35.13 16.47
N LEU A 113 -6.50 36.14 17.29
CA LEU A 113 -6.45 36.03 18.74
C LEU A 113 -7.79 35.52 19.31
N SER A 114 -8.91 36.10 18.85
CA SER A 114 -10.25 35.72 19.30
C SER A 114 -10.60 34.27 19.00
N SER A 115 -10.33 33.82 17.79
CA SER A 115 -10.56 32.41 17.40
C SER A 115 -9.67 31.45 18.17
N PHE A 116 -8.40 31.80 18.37
CA PHE A 116 -7.47 30.99 19.16
C PHE A 116 -7.92 30.87 20.62
N GLN A 117 -8.30 32.00 21.26
CA GLN A 117 -8.80 31.99 22.62
C GLN A 117 -10.11 31.22 22.78
N GLU A 118 -11.01 31.30 21.80
CA GLU A 118 -12.24 30.52 21.78
C GLU A 118 -11.98 29.02 21.69
N ILE A 119 -11.14 28.59 20.74
CA ILE A 119 -10.77 27.17 20.57
C ILE A 119 -10.11 26.67 21.85
N TRP A 120 -9.09 27.34 22.34
CA TRP A 120 -8.33 26.91 23.50
C TRP A 120 -9.17 26.94 24.78
N GLY A 121 -9.99 28.00 24.98
CA GLY A 121 -10.86 28.13 26.15
C GLY A 121 -12.01 27.12 26.23
N ASN A 122 -12.39 26.50 25.09
CA ASN A 122 -13.41 25.47 25.04
C ASN A 122 -12.81 24.05 25.07
N LEU A 123 -11.48 23.93 25.08
CA LEU A 123 -10.79 22.67 25.04
C LEU A 123 -11.04 21.85 26.31
N ARG A 124 -11.46 20.59 26.14
CA ARG A 124 -11.67 19.64 27.25
C ARG A 124 -10.63 18.53 27.27
N GLU A 125 -10.02 18.24 26.10
CA GLU A 125 -8.95 17.25 25.91
C GLU A 125 -7.78 17.90 25.17
N PRO A 126 -6.54 17.40 25.28
CA PRO A 126 -5.41 17.93 24.52
C PRO A 126 -5.67 17.82 23.01
N MET A 127 -5.19 18.80 22.26
CA MET A 127 -5.25 18.75 20.80
C MET A 127 -3.93 19.19 20.16
N ILE A 128 -3.63 18.61 19.00
CA ILE A 128 -2.57 19.09 18.12
C ILE A 128 -3.17 20.13 17.20
N TRP A 129 -2.52 21.29 17.10
CA TRP A 129 -2.99 22.36 16.23
C TRP A 129 -2.90 21.95 14.77
N ARG A 130 -3.96 22.24 14.00
CA ARG A 130 -4.08 21.92 12.58
C ARG A 130 -4.33 23.18 11.76
N SER A 131 -3.80 23.21 10.52
CA SER A 131 -3.95 24.38 9.62
C SER A 131 -5.41 24.63 9.21
N SER A 132 -6.25 23.59 9.20
CA SER A 132 -7.67 23.67 8.88
C SER A 132 -8.44 22.62 9.67
N LYS A 133 -9.76 22.78 9.78
CA LYS A 133 -10.62 21.80 10.45
C LYS A 133 -10.56 20.46 9.70
N GLY A 134 -10.00 19.44 10.33
CA GLY A 134 -9.79 18.12 9.72
C GLY A 134 -8.48 17.95 8.92
N GLY A 135 -7.70 19.04 8.72
CA GLY A 135 -6.43 18.98 8.02
C GLY A 135 -5.28 18.36 8.84
N ASP A 136 -4.09 18.33 8.22
CA ASP A 136 -2.87 17.85 8.87
C ASP A 136 -2.42 18.77 10.02
N PRO A 137 -1.70 18.22 11.01
CA PRO A 137 -1.01 19.03 11.99
C PRO A 137 -0.09 20.06 11.33
N LEU A 138 -0.13 21.30 11.83
CA LEU A 138 0.73 22.36 11.32
C LEU A 138 2.20 22.04 11.67
N SER A 139 3.03 21.89 10.64
CA SER A 139 4.48 21.78 10.81
C SER A 139 5.08 23.14 11.04
N LEU A 140 5.75 23.33 12.18
CA LEU A 140 6.44 24.58 12.49
C LEU A 140 7.86 24.56 11.91
N THR A 141 8.34 25.72 11.48
CA THR A 141 9.78 25.93 11.29
C THR A 141 10.50 25.94 12.64
N GLU A 142 11.80 25.69 12.64
CA GLU A 142 12.61 25.74 13.86
C GLU A 142 12.53 27.14 14.55
N TYR A 143 12.50 28.20 13.77
CA TYR A 143 12.31 29.56 14.28
C TYR A 143 10.96 29.73 14.99
N GLN A 144 9.86 29.28 14.36
CA GLN A 144 8.51 29.34 14.94
C GLN A 144 8.41 28.53 16.23
N ALA A 145 8.96 27.31 16.21
CA ALA A 145 9.01 26.43 17.37
C ALA A 145 9.74 27.09 18.56
N ASN A 146 10.92 27.64 18.30
CA ASN A 146 11.73 28.34 19.31
C ASN A 146 11.03 29.59 19.84
N LEU A 147 10.33 30.34 18.97
CA LEU A 147 9.56 31.52 19.39
C LEU A 147 8.46 31.14 20.37
N ILE A 148 7.66 30.10 20.08
CA ILE A 148 6.58 29.64 20.96
C ILE A 148 7.14 29.08 22.26
N MET A 149 8.23 28.32 22.24
CA MET A 149 8.85 27.74 23.44
C MET A 149 9.37 28.84 24.39
N LYS A 150 9.96 29.92 23.86
CA LYS A 150 10.45 31.09 24.66
C LYS A 150 9.32 31.82 25.40
N MET A 151 8.09 31.79 24.90
CA MET A 151 6.95 32.43 25.57
C MET A 151 6.51 31.69 26.83
N ASN A 152 6.94 30.43 27.02
CA ASN A 152 6.71 29.57 28.18
C ASN A 152 5.28 29.62 28.73
N LEU A 153 4.29 29.58 27.82
CA LEU A 153 2.87 29.60 28.18
C LEU A 153 2.45 28.24 28.75
N ASN A 154 1.82 28.29 29.95
CA ASN A 154 1.23 27.08 30.52
C ASN A 154 0.10 26.56 29.61
N GLY A 155 0.13 25.27 29.29
CA GLY A 155 -0.87 24.63 28.42
C GLY A 155 -0.55 24.68 26.93
N ILE A 156 0.55 25.31 26.50
CA ILE A 156 1.07 25.25 25.14
C ILE A 156 2.45 24.61 25.18
N LYS A 157 2.64 23.56 24.36
CA LYS A 157 3.95 22.91 24.18
C LYS A 157 4.19 22.65 22.71
N VAL A 158 5.43 22.83 22.28
CA VAL A 158 5.91 22.32 20.99
C VAL A 158 6.52 20.98 21.26
N LEU A 159 5.95 19.93 20.67
CA LEU A 159 6.37 18.55 20.85
C LEU A 159 6.62 17.90 19.50
N PRO A 160 7.57 16.96 19.42
CA PRO A 160 7.77 16.16 18.21
C PRO A 160 6.52 15.29 17.97
N TYR A 161 5.88 15.50 16.84
CA TYR A 161 4.74 14.72 16.40
C TYR A 161 5.12 13.88 15.18
N ASN A 162 4.77 12.61 15.20
CA ASN A 162 5.01 11.71 14.09
C ASN A 162 3.79 11.70 13.15
N LYS A 163 3.96 12.26 11.95
CA LYS A 163 2.99 12.25 10.86
C LYS A 163 3.20 10.97 10.04
N ARG A 164 2.25 10.01 10.12
CA ARG A 164 2.38 8.71 9.43
C ARG A 164 2.53 8.86 7.92
N TYR A 165 1.71 9.70 7.29
CA TYR A 165 1.75 9.98 5.87
C TYR A 165 2.16 11.43 5.67
N ASN A 166 3.21 11.66 4.92
CA ASN A 166 3.68 13.00 4.57
C ASN A 166 3.03 13.49 3.27
N ASP A 167 3.15 14.79 2.96
CA ASP A 167 2.55 15.41 1.77
C ASP A 167 3.19 14.93 0.46
N HIS A 168 4.33 14.26 0.56
CA HIS A 168 5.10 13.74 -0.57
C HIS A 168 4.98 12.22 -0.71
N LEU A 169 4.03 11.60 0.01
CA LEU A 169 3.83 10.17 -0.02
C LEU A 169 3.54 9.69 -1.44
N SER A 170 4.17 8.59 -1.78
CA SER A 170 4.09 7.89 -3.06
C SER A 170 3.78 6.43 -2.80
N GLY A 171 3.12 5.75 -3.75
CA GLY A 171 2.78 4.34 -3.58
C GLY A 171 1.59 4.05 -2.67
N ASN A 172 0.63 4.97 -2.58
CA ASN A 172 -0.46 4.91 -1.61
C ASN A 172 -1.23 3.58 -1.63
N GLN A 173 -1.45 2.97 -2.82
CA GLN A 173 -2.23 1.74 -2.93
C GLN A 173 -1.50 0.50 -2.39
N TRP A 174 -0.20 0.36 -2.65
CA TRP A 174 0.55 -0.78 -2.12
C TRP A 174 0.96 -0.59 -0.66
N LEU A 175 1.21 0.66 -0.24
CA LEU A 175 1.46 0.98 1.16
C LEU A 175 0.20 0.79 2.00
N GLY A 176 -0.93 1.33 1.53
CA GLY A 176 -2.24 1.22 2.19
C GLY A 176 -2.56 2.40 3.09
N TYR A 177 -3.61 2.24 3.88
CA TYR A 177 -4.14 3.25 4.79
C TYR A 177 -4.45 2.68 6.17
N LEU A 178 -4.65 3.56 7.14
CA LEU A 178 -5.01 3.21 8.51
C LEU A 178 -6.49 3.50 8.79
N THR A 179 -7.17 2.56 9.43
CA THR A 179 -8.53 2.72 9.94
C THR A 179 -8.51 2.89 11.46
N GLN A 180 -9.53 3.53 12.00
CA GLN A 180 -9.74 3.53 13.45
C GLN A 180 -10.19 2.15 13.89
N GLN A 181 -9.53 1.59 14.88
CA GLN A 181 -9.99 0.39 15.53
C GLN A 181 -11.14 0.78 16.46
N SER A 182 -12.30 0.09 16.34
CA SER A 182 -13.36 0.18 17.37
C SER A 182 -12.85 -0.52 18.63
N GLU A 183 -12.20 0.25 19.50
CA GLU A 183 -11.73 -0.31 20.77
C GLU A 183 -12.90 -0.62 21.71
N LYS A 184 -12.87 -1.85 22.26
CA LYS A 184 -13.37 -2.06 23.61
C LYS A 184 -12.58 -1.12 24.51
N LEU A 185 -13.28 -0.14 25.11
CA LEU A 185 -12.74 0.83 26.04
C LEU A 185 -11.69 0.17 26.95
N ASN A 186 -10.44 0.48 26.74
CA ASN A 186 -9.40 0.12 27.68
C ASN A 186 -9.46 1.16 28.80
N PRO A 187 -9.89 0.82 30.01
CA PRO A 187 -10.13 1.79 31.09
C PRO A 187 -8.88 2.62 31.44
N THR A 188 -7.72 2.16 30.98
CA THR A 188 -6.41 2.63 31.40
C THR A 188 -5.70 3.60 30.47
N SER A 189 -6.15 3.73 29.22
CA SER A 189 -5.44 4.59 28.22
C SER A 189 -6.18 5.88 27.87
N GLY A 190 -7.28 6.21 28.57
CA GLY A 190 -8.10 7.33 28.12
C GLY A 190 -8.64 7.05 26.71
N ARG A 191 -9.12 8.06 26.01
CA ARG A 191 -9.63 7.92 24.63
C ARG A 191 -8.52 7.99 23.57
N ILE A 192 -7.43 7.24 23.75
CA ILE A 192 -6.41 7.12 22.70
C ILE A 192 -6.92 6.10 21.68
N HIS A 193 -7.39 6.61 20.55
CA HIS A 193 -7.80 5.76 19.43
C HIS A 193 -6.57 5.16 18.75
N THR A 194 -6.42 3.84 18.84
CA THR A 194 -5.41 3.13 18.07
C THR A 194 -5.90 2.95 16.64
N LYS A 195 -4.95 2.97 15.71
CA LYS A 195 -5.20 2.75 14.29
C LYS A 195 -4.64 1.40 13.89
N GLN A 196 -5.31 0.74 12.95
CA GLN A 196 -4.85 -0.52 12.35
C GLN A 196 -4.81 -0.40 10.82
N GLY A 197 -4.04 -1.24 10.16
CA GLY A 197 -3.96 -1.28 8.71
C GLY A 197 -5.29 -1.67 8.05
N GLY A 198 -5.77 -0.84 7.14
CA GLY A 198 -6.99 -1.08 6.36
C GLY A 198 -6.75 -1.77 5.02
N SER A 199 -5.58 -1.55 4.41
CA SER A 199 -5.18 -2.17 3.14
C SER A 199 -3.65 -2.16 2.99
N GLY A 200 -3.15 -2.77 1.91
CA GLY A 200 -1.74 -2.77 1.53
C GLY A 200 -0.80 -3.35 2.59
N LEU A 201 0.45 -2.91 2.59
CA LEU A 201 1.46 -3.34 3.56
C LEU A 201 1.06 -3.01 5.01
N GLU A 202 0.33 -1.91 5.22
CA GLU A 202 -0.20 -1.56 6.54
C GLU A 202 -1.07 -2.67 7.11
N ARG A 203 -1.87 -3.35 6.28
CA ARG A 203 -2.74 -4.45 6.68
C ARG A 203 -2.00 -5.78 6.76
N THR A 204 -1.26 -6.13 5.72
CA THR A 204 -0.61 -7.47 5.63
C THR A 204 0.47 -7.68 6.68
N LEU A 205 1.14 -6.58 7.10
CA LEU A 205 2.20 -6.61 8.10
C LEU A 205 1.73 -6.10 9.48
N GLU A 206 0.42 -5.89 9.69
CA GLU A 206 -0.15 -5.37 10.95
C GLU A 206 0.41 -6.03 12.22
N PRO A 207 0.54 -7.38 12.31
CA PRO A 207 1.05 -8.03 13.52
C PRO A 207 2.48 -7.59 13.89
N LEU A 208 3.31 -7.27 12.90
CA LEU A 208 4.70 -6.81 13.09
C LEU A 208 4.79 -5.28 13.20
N LEU A 209 3.88 -4.56 12.52
CA LEU A 209 3.84 -3.09 12.52
C LEU A 209 3.35 -2.50 13.83
N LYS A 210 2.49 -3.20 14.55
CA LYS A 210 1.83 -2.68 15.76
C LYS A 210 2.81 -2.12 16.81
N GLY A 211 4.06 -2.58 16.82
CA GLY A 211 5.07 -2.11 17.77
C GLY A 211 4.79 -2.52 19.22
N ILE A 212 5.39 -1.80 20.17
CA ILE A 212 5.32 -2.10 21.61
C ILE A 212 4.57 -1.02 22.40
N GLY A 213 4.05 -0.02 21.73
CA GLY A 213 3.23 1.02 22.33
C GLY A 213 3.52 2.42 21.79
N PRO A 214 2.61 3.39 22.03
CA PRO A 214 2.72 4.75 21.55
C PRO A 214 3.60 5.62 22.44
N THR A 215 4.12 6.73 21.87
CA THR A 215 4.61 7.88 22.62
C THR A 215 3.44 8.83 22.87
N ILE A 216 3.17 9.13 24.13
CA ILE A 216 2.06 9.97 24.56
C ILE A 216 2.52 11.14 25.41
N ALA A 217 1.89 12.30 25.22
CA ALA A 217 1.98 13.40 26.16
C ALA A 217 0.70 13.42 27.01
N TYR A 218 0.86 13.57 28.32
CA TYR A 218 -0.27 13.55 29.25
C TYR A 218 -0.13 14.59 30.36
N TYR A 219 -1.25 14.94 30.94
CA TYR A 219 -1.36 15.80 32.11
C TYR A 219 -2.44 15.23 33.04
N THR A 220 -2.39 15.65 34.32
CA THR A 220 -3.31 15.15 35.34
C THR A 220 -4.44 16.13 35.59
N VAL A 221 -5.67 15.65 35.73
CA VAL A 221 -6.87 16.43 36.05
C VAL A 221 -7.44 16.05 37.41
N ASP A 222 -8.17 16.99 38.01
CA ASP A 222 -8.99 16.74 39.20
C ASP A 222 -10.31 16.04 38.86
N GLY A 223 -11.14 15.80 39.89
CA GLY A 223 -12.45 15.17 39.71
C GLY A 223 -13.47 15.98 38.89
N LYS A 224 -13.16 17.26 38.58
CA LYS A 224 -13.95 18.15 37.71
C LYS A 224 -13.34 18.34 36.34
N ASN A 225 -12.37 17.50 35.95
CA ASN A 225 -11.58 17.59 34.71
C ASN A 225 -10.77 18.89 34.56
N LYS A 226 -10.43 19.57 35.63
CA LYS A 226 -9.51 20.72 35.57
C LYS A 226 -8.06 20.26 35.72
N PRO A 227 -7.10 20.84 34.97
CA PRO A 227 -5.68 20.55 35.15
C PRO A 227 -5.22 20.85 36.57
N ILE A 228 -4.48 19.92 37.16
CA ILE A 228 -3.89 20.09 38.50
C ILE A 228 -2.61 20.94 38.35
N SER A 229 -2.60 22.12 38.98
CA SER A 229 -1.45 22.99 38.97
C SER A 229 -0.22 22.31 39.58
N GLY A 230 0.95 22.48 38.95
CA GLY A 230 2.23 21.93 39.44
C GLY A 230 2.55 20.48 38.96
N THR A 231 1.61 19.75 38.38
CA THR A 231 1.91 18.39 37.89
C THR A 231 2.65 18.39 36.53
N GLY A 232 2.57 19.47 35.78
CA GLY A 232 3.21 19.63 34.48
C GLY A 232 2.69 18.66 33.38
N ILE A 233 3.20 18.87 32.18
CA ILE A 233 2.97 17.96 31.04
C ILE A 233 4.13 16.97 31.00
N ARG A 234 3.82 15.70 30.92
CA ARG A 234 4.79 14.60 30.88
C ARG A 234 4.70 13.88 29.56
N VAL A 235 5.83 13.41 29.04
CA VAL A 235 5.90 12.56 27.84
C VAL A 235 6.34 11.17 28.28
N LYS A 236 5.58 10.15 27.88
CA LYS A 236 5.90 8.74 28.10
C LYS A 236 6.10 8.07 26.74
N ALA A 237 7.25 7.47 26.54
CA ALA A 237 7.59 6.65 25.38
C ALA A 237 7.97 5.24 25.83
N PRO A 238 7.81 4.22 25.01
CA PRO A 238 8.37 2.90 25.28
C PRO A 238 9.91 2.99 25.36
N ASP A 239 10.48 2.48 26.44
CA ASP A 239 11.93 2.40 26.62
C ASP A 239 12.47 1.08 26.04
N ASN A 240 12.61 1.04 24.72
CA ASN A 240 13.12 -0.14 24.02
C ASN A 240 13.89 0.28 22.74
N PRO A 241 15.21 0.06 22.68
CA PRO A 241 16.06 0.50 21.57
C PRO A 241 15.85 -0.31 20.28
N TYR A 242 15.08 -1.41 20.33
CA TYR A 242 14.81 -2.26 19.17
C TYR A 242 13.55 -1.83 18.40
N TYR A 243 12.70 -0.97 18.96
CA TYR A 243 11.43 -0.54 18.35
C TYR A 243 11.38 0.98 18.14
N PRO A 244 10.60 1.44 17.17
CA PRO A 244 9.79 0.70 16.19
C PRO A 244 10.64 -0.04 15.14
N LEU A 245 10.10 -1.14 14.58
CA LEU A 245 10.77 -1.89 13.51
C LEU A 245 10.87 -1.07 12.22
N LYS A 246 11.90 -1.37 11.41
CA LYS A 246 12.13 -0.80 10.09
C LYS A 246 11.84 -1.84 9.02
N PHE A 247 10.94 -1.51 8.10
CA PHE A 247 10.56 -2.34 6.96
C PHE A 247 11.19 -1.74 5.71
N ILE A 248 12.25 -2.37 5.22
CA ILE A 248 12.97 -1.91 4.04
C ILE A 248 12.33 -2.57 2.83
N THR A 249 11.71 -1.77 1.97
CA THR A 249 11.10 -2.24 0.72
C THR A 249 12.12 -2.39 -0.39
N THR A 250 11.73 -3.01 -1.49
CA THR A 250 12.51 -3.08 -2.74
C THR A 250 12.24 -1.86 -3.64
N ILE A 251 11.32 -1.00 -3.24
CA ILE A 251 10.93 0.20 -4.00
C ILE A 251 12.07 1.20 -4.03
N ASP A 252 12.34 1.76 -5.19
CA ASP A 252 13.12 2.97 -5.35
C ASP A 252 12.19 4.18 -5.22
N GLY A 253 12.27 4.88 -4.10
CA GLY A 253 11.35 5.99 -3.80
C GLY A 253 11.43 7.15 -4.79
N ALA A 254 12.61 7.41 -5.35
CA ALA A 254 12.81 8.47 -6.35
C ALA A 254 12.18 8.08 -7.70
N LEU A 255 12.41 6.86 -8.16
CA LEU A 255 11.80 6.33 -9.39
C LEU A 255 10.28 6.21 -9.23
N GLN A 256 9.79 5.70 -8.10
CA GLN A 256 8.35 5.62 -7.80
C GLN A 256 7.68 6.98 -8.00
N LYS A 257 8.22 8.03 -7.40
CA LYS A 257 7.68 9.40 -7.49
C LYS A 257 7.72 9.95 -8.92
N GLN A 258 8.79 9.70 -9.66
CA GLN A 258 8.92 10.17 -11.04
C GLN A 258 7.94 9.42 -11.96
N ILE A 259 7.79 8.10 -11.80
CA ILE A 259 6.85 7.28 -12.57
C ILE A 259 5.40 7.68 -12.26
N GLU A 260 5.07 7.99 -11.00
CA GLU A 260 3.75 8.54 -10.65
C GLU A 260 3.49 9.88 -11.36
N LYS A 261 4.49 10.76 -11.40
CA LYS A 261 4.39 12.04 -12.12
C LYS A 261 4.12 11.82 -13.61
N LEU A 262 4.87 10.94 -14.27
CA LEU A 262 4.65 10.58 -15.68
C LEU A 262 3.26 9.97 -15.88
N THR A 263 2.82 9.10 -14.98
CA THR A 263 1.49 8.47 -15.03
C THR A 263 0.38 9.52 -14.92
N LYS A 264 0.51 10.49 -14.01
CA LYS A 264 -0.44 11.62 -13.89
C LYS A 264 -0.45 12.47 -15.18
N GLN A 265 0.72 12.80 -15.71
CA GLN A 265 0.87 13.61 -16.93
C GLN A 265 0.31 12.89 -18.18
N SER A 266 0.35 11.56 -18.23
CA SER A 266 -0.23 10.76 -19.31
C SER A 266 -1.76 10.79 -19.36
N GLY A 267 -2.41 11.35 -18.32
CA GLY A 267 -3.85 11.39 -18.17
C GLY A 267 -4.47 10.04 -17.85
N MET A 268 -3.74 9.15 -17.19
CA MET A 268 -4.27 7.87 -16.71
C MET A 268 -5.32 8.11 -15.63
N LYS A 269 -6.60 7.87 -15.97
CA LYS A 269 -7.71 7.95 -15.02
C LYS A 269 -7.87 6.66 -14.23
N GLN A 270 -7.63 5.52 -14.88
CA GLN A 270 -7.72 4.19 -14.31
C GLN A 270 -6.67 3.28 -14.95
N GLY A 271 -5.94 2.53 -14.14
CA GLY A 271 -4.88 1.66 -14.64
C GLY A 271 -3.72 1.52 -13.67
N SER A 272 -2.60 1.00 -14.17
CA SER A 272 -1.42 0.80 -13.35
C SER A 272 -0.13 0.74 -14.18
N VAL A 273 0.98 0.96 -13.47
CA VAL A 273 2.35 0.71 -13.95
C VAL A 273 3.04 -0.16 -12.91
N VAL A 274 3.72 -1.21 -13.37
CA VAL A 274 4.59 -2.05 -12.53
C VAL A 274 5.95 -2.14 -13.16
N VAL A 275 6.99 -1.91 -12.38
CA VAL A 275 8.40 -2.04 -12.77
C VAL A 275 9.06 -3.10 -11.90
N LEU A 276 9.60 -4.15 -12.52
CA LEU A 276 10.38 -5.19 -11.85
C LEU A 276 11.85 -5.10 -12.26
N ASP A 277 12.73 -5.33 -11.30
CA ASP A 277 14.12 -5.71 -11.59
C ASP A 277 14.12 -7.10 -12.26
N THR A 278 14.78 -7.20 -13.40
CA THR A 278 14.78 -8.46 -14.17
C THR A 278 15.63 -9.55 -13.54
N HIS A 279 16.53 -9.22 -12.62
CA HIS A 279 17.45 -10.18 -12.01
C HIS A 279 16.77 -11.05 -10.94
N ASN A 280 15.91 -10.43 -10.12
CA ASN A 280 15.35 -11.07 -8.93
C ASN A 280 13.83 -10.87 -8.75
N ALA A 281 13.19 -10.21 -9.73
CA ALA A 281 11.78 -9.80 -9.72
C ALA A 281 11.40 -8.87 -8.54
N ASP A 282 12.33 -8.12 -8.00
CA ASP A 282 12.01 -7.10 -7.01
C ASP A 282 11.15 -6.00 -7.63
N VAL A 283 10.11 -5.60 -6.92
CA VAL A 283 9.25 -4.49 -7.32
C VAL A 283 10.00 -3.18 -7.08
N VAL A 284 10.45 -2.54 -8.16
CA VAL A 284 11.17 -1.25 -8.12
C VAL A 284 10.22 -0.08 -8.03
N ALA A 285 9.08 -0.17 -8.72
CA ALA A 285 7.98 0.79 -8.63
C ALA A 285 6.64 0.11 -8.95
N MET A 286 5.59 0.57 -8.26
CA MET A 286 4.22 0.10 -8.48
C MET A 286 3.27 1.28 -8.32
N VAL A 287 2.58 1.65 -9.39
CA VAL A 287 1.68 2.80 -9.46
C VAL A 287 0.29 2.35 -9.84
N SER A 288 -0.71 2.88 -9.18
CA SER A 288 -2.12 2.68 -9.51
C SER A 288 -2.85 4.01 -9.66
N ALA A 289 -3.83 4.06 -10.55
CA ALA A 289 -4.76 5.16 -10.71
C ALA A 289 -6.21 4.63 -10.59
N PRO A 290 -7.14 5.41 -9.99
CA PRO A 290 -6.98 6.80 -9.55
C PRO A 290 -6.04 6.95 -8.35
N PHE A 291 -5.40 8.12 -8.25
CA PHE A 291 -4.61 8.48 -7.08
C PHE A 291 -5.53 8.91 -5.96
N TYR A 292 -5.17 8.60 -4.71
CA TYR A 292 -5.96 8.98 -3.54
C TYR A 292 -5.08 9.48 -2.39
N ASN A 293 -5.71 10.15 -1.43
CA ASN A 293 -5.07 10.55 -0.18
C ASN A 293 -5.38 9.49 0.91
N PRO A 294 -4.39 8.79 1.48
CA PRO A 294 -4.63 7.77 2.52
C PRO A 294 -5.15 8.34 3.85
N GLN A 295 -5.21 9.65 3.99
CA GLN A 295 -5.81 10.33 5.15
C GLN A 295 -7.29 10.66 4.94
N GLU A 296 -7.76 10.68 3.68
CA GLU A 296 -9.14 11.02 3.31
C GLU A 296 -9.65 9.98 2.30
N ILE A 297 -10.18 8.88 2.81
CA ILE A 297 -10.56 7.71 2.02
C ILE A 297 -12.06 7.71 1.79
N HIS A 298 -12.44 7.44 0.54
CA HIS A 298 -13.82 7.19 0.13
C HIS A 298 -13.95 5.71 -0.31
N PRO A 299 -14.22 4.78 0.63
CA PRO A 299 -14.20 3.33 0.36
C PRO A 299 -15.11 2.92 -0.80
N GLU A 300 -16.22 3.61 -0.98
CA GLU A 300 -17.21 3.40 -2.04
C GLU A 300 -16.66 3.71 -3.45
N GLN A 301 -15.64 4.54 -3.58
CA GLN A 301 -15.02 4.90 -4.87
C GLN A 301 -13.96 3.87 -5.29
N GLY A 302 -13.51 3.00 -4.38
CA GLY A 302 -12.55 1.96 -4.66
C GLY A 302 -11.17 2.47 -5.11
N GLU A 303 -10.85 3.75 -4.82
CA GLU A 303 -9.60 4.41 -5.18
C GLU A 303 -8.38 3.84 -4.46
N TRP A 304 -8.61 3.22 -3.29
CA TRP A 304 -7.61 2.55 -2.48
C TRP A 304 -7.16 1.19 -3.05
N ASN A 305 -7.92 0.65 -4.02
CA ASN A 305 -7.60 -0.64 -4.64
C ASN A 305 -6.31 -0.56 -5.46
N ASN A 306 -5.41 -1.49 -5.23
CA ASN A 306 -4.19 -1.62 -6.02
C ASN A 306 -4.47 -2.27 -7.38
N LYS A 307 -4.60 -1.46 -8.43
CA LYS A 307 -4.87 -1.92 -9.80
C LYS A 307 -3.77 -2.80 -10.38
N ALA A 308 -2.56 -2.73 -9.84
CA ALA A 308 -1.47 -3.61 -10.25
C ALA A 308 -1.71 -5.10 -9.88
N LEU A 309 -2.56 -5.34 -8.87
CA LEU A 309 -2.90 -6.66 -8.35
C LEU A 309 -4.29 -7.14 -8.77
N GLN A 310 -5.06 -6.33 -9.50
CA GLN A 310 -6.38 -6.69 -9.99
C GLN A 310 -6.33 -7.29 -11.38
N ALA A 311 -7.00 -8.43 -11.56
CA ALA A 311 -7.02 -9.14 -12.83
C ALA A 311 -8.05 -8.53 -13.81
N VAL A 312 -7.59 -8.21 -15.00
CA VAL A 312 -8.41 -7.65 -16.09
C VAL A 312 -8.06 -8.29 -17.43
N THR A 313 -8.93 -8.12 -18.42
CA THR A 313 -8.75 -8.70 -19.75
C THR A 313 -7.45 -8.20 -20.40
N PRO A 314 -6.53 -9.10 -20.80
CA PRO A 314 -5.18 -8.75 -21.25
C PRO A 314 -5.10 -8.33 -22.73
N GLY A 315 -6.06 -8.72 -23.54
CA GLY A 315 -5.96 -8.55 -25.00
C GLY A 315 -4.71 -9.25 -25.56
N SER A 316 -4.14 -8.65 -26.59
CA SER A 316 -3.07 -9.27 -27.38
C SER A 316 -1.76 -9.58 -26.63
N ILE A 317 -1.57 -9.16 -25.37
CA ILE A 317 -0.41 -9.62 -24.60
C ILE A 317 -0.54 -11.14 -24.28
N PHE A 318 -1.75 -11.68 -24.18
CA PHE A 318 -1.99 -13.11 -23.98
C PHE A 318 -1.55 -13.98 -25.17
N LYS A 319 -1.38 -13.39 -26.36
CA LYS A 319 -0.81 -14.09 -27.53
C LYS A 319 0.59 -14.64 -27.28
N THR A 320 1.31 -14.10 -26.31
CA THR A 320 2.60 -14.64 -25.86
C THR A 320 2.43 -16.05 -25.28
N VAL A 321 1.35 -16.26 -24.52
CA VAL A 321 1.02 -17.59 -23.95
C VAL A 321 0.65 -18.57 -25.06
N ILE A 322 -0.14 -18.14 -26.05
CA ILE A 322 -0.55 -19.01 -27.16
C ILE A 322 0.63 -19.37 -28.05
N ALA A 323 1.51 -18.43 -28.34
CA ALA A 323 2.72 -18.70 -29.11
C ALA A 323 3.63 -19.70 -28.36
N ALA A 324 3.81 -19.53 -27.04
CA ALA A 324 4.51 -20.50 -26.21
C ALA A 324 3.85 -21.88 -26.29
N ALA A 325 2.55 -21.97 -26.02
CA ALA A 325 1.81 -23.24 -26.01
C ALA A 325 1.88 -23.97 -27.36
N ALA A 326 1.79 -23.23 -28.47
CA ALA A 326 1.83 -23.79 -29.80
C ALA A 326 3.22 -24.35 -30.15
N LEU A 327 4.29 -23.69 -29.75
CA LEU A 327 5.67 -24.18 -29.90
C LEU A 327 5.93 -25.38 -28.99
N GLU A 328 5.55 -25.34 -27.73
CA GLU A 328 5.71 -26.44 -26.76
C GLU A 328 4.93 -27.70 -27.17
N ALA A 329 3.73 -27.53 -27.70
CA ALA A 329 2.90 -28.65 -28.17
C ALA A 329 3.28 -29.17 -29.56
N GLY A 330 4.22 -28.52 -30.27
CA GLY A 330 4.62 -28.91 -31.63
C GLY A 330 3.51 -28.77 -32.66
N VAL A 331 2.44 -28.01 -32.40
CA VAL A 331 1.33 -27.81 -33.35
C VAL A 331 1.65 -26.76 -34.42
N THR A 332 2.83 -26.13 -34.31
CA THR A 332 3.40 -25.19 -35.29
C THR A 332 4.93 -25.20 -35.21
N SER A 333 5.57 -24.55 -36.20
CA SER A 333 7.00 -24.27 -36.17
C SER A 333 7.28 -22.80 -36.45
N THR A 334 8.48 -22.31 -36.12
CA THR A 334 8.91 -20.95 -36.41
C THR A 334 8.90 -20.60 -37.89
N HIS A 335 8.98 -21.60 -38.77
CA HIS A 335 9.04 -21.45 -40.22
C HIS A 335 7.69 -21.59 -40.90
N GLU A 336 6.65 -21.99 -40.19
CA GLU A 336 5.31 -22.14 -40.74
C GLU A 336 4.79 -20.79 -41.27
N LYS A 337 4.23 -20.83 -42.48
CA LYS A 337 3.60 -19.68 -43.12
C LYS A 337 2.09 -19.72 -42.97
N PHE A 338 1.51 -18.62 -42.66
CA PHE A 338 0.07 -18.40 -42.48
C PHE A 338 -0.42 -17.36 -43.48
N HIS A 339 -1.70 -17.39 -43.80
CA HIS A 339 -2.32 -16.37 -44.64
C HIS A 339 -3.45 -15.69 -43.87
N CYS A 340 -3.39 -14.37 -43.78
CA CYS A 340 -4.37 -13.52 -43.11
C CYS A 340 -5.05 -12.60 -44.11
N THR A 341 -6.35 -12.83 -44.32
CA THR A 341 -7.21 -12.03 -45.24
C THR A 341 -7.97 -10.91 -44.51
N GLY A 342 -7.70 -10.66 -43.21
CA GLY A 342 -8.48 -9.74 -42.37
C GLY A 342 -9.61 -10.43 -41.61
N HIS A 343 -10.15 -11.50 -42.11
CA HIS A 343 -11.25 -12.25 -41.50
C HIS A 343 -10.84 -13.65 -41.11
N TYR A 344 -11.28 -14.12 -39.95
CA TYR A 344 -11.04 -15.50 -39.52
C TYR A 344 -12.04 -16.49 -40.16
N GLY A 345 -13.21 -15.96 -40.56
CA GLY A 345 -14.27 -16.75 -41.17
C GLY A 345 -15.11 -17.56 -40.19
N LYS A 346 -14.78 -17.54 -38.89
CA LYS A 346 -15.46 -18.26 -37.82
C LYS A 346 -15.67 -17.34 -36.60
N TYR A 347 -16.69 -17.61 -35.80
CA TYR A 347 -16.94 -17.01 -34.47
C TYR A 347 -17.06 -15.49 -34.47
N GLY A 348 -17.31 -14.83 -35.62
CA GLY A 348 -17.33 -13.36 -35.74
C GLY A 348 -15.98 -12.69 -35.48
N LEU A 349 -14.87 -13.46 -35.52
CA LEU A 349 -13.54 -12.97 -35.23
C LEU A 349 -12.87 -12.39 -36.49
N SER A 350 -12.29 -11.20 -36.36
CA SER A 350 -11.55 -10.51 -37.42
C SER A 350 -10.18 -10.02 -36.92
N CYS A 351 -9.32 -9.71 -37.87
CA CYS A 351 -8.06 -9.04 -37.58
C CYS A 351 -8.29 -7.54 -37.41
N TRP A 352 -7.36 -6.87 -36.71
CA TRP A 352 -7.40 -5.42 -36.57
C TRP A 352 -7.04 -4.69 -37.89
N LYS A 353 -6.34 -5.38 -38.79
CA LYS A 353 -6.05 -4.91 -40.16
C LYS A 353 -7.09 -5.52 -41.09
N GLU A 354 -8.02 -4.70 -41.57
CA GLU A 354 -9.21 -5.14 -42.33
C GLU A 354 -8.83 -5.83 -43.65
N GLU A 355 -7.82 -5.32 -44.37
CA GLU A 355 -7.33 -5.90 -45.62
C GLU A 355 -6.48 -7.17 -45.40
N GLY A 356 -6.25 -7.53 -44.13
CA GLY A 356 -5.38 -8.64 -43.75
C GLY A 356 -3.88 -8.29 -43.80
N HIS A 357 -3.09 -9.23 -43.32
CA HIS A 357 -1.63 -9.11 -43.30
C HIS A 357 -0.96 -9.82 -44.48
N GLY A 358 -1.74 -10.53 -45.32
CA GLY A 358 -1.20 -11.38 -46.35
C GLY A 358 -0.51 -12.62 -45.79
N THR A 359 0.51 -13.10 -46.49
CA THR A 359 1.31 -14.27 -46.07
C THR A 359 2.43 -13.81 -45.12
N LEU A 360 2.51 -14.42 -43.94
CA LEU A 360 3.46 -14.08 -42.87
C LEU A 360 3.90 -15.34 -42.12
N THR A 361 5.12 -15.33 -41.59
CA THR A 361 5.61 -16.33 -40.65
C THR A 361 4.97 -16.16 -39.28
N LEU A 362 5.13 -17.15 -38.39
CA LEU A 362 4.65 -17.01 -37.01
C LEU A 362 5.33 -15.84 -36.26
N GLU A 363 6.63 -15.61 -36.45
CA GLU A 363 7.34 -14.44 -35.91
C GLU A 363 6.70 -13.13 -36.36
N GLN A 364 6.46 -12.98 -37.68
CA GLN A 364 5.81 -11.79 -38.24
C GLN A 364 4.37 -11.63 -37.72
N ALA A 365 3.63 -12.73 -37.59
CA ALA A 365 2.28 -12.72 -37.03
C ALA A 365 2.27 -12.28 -35.57
N TYR A 366 3.25 -12.69 -34.77
CA TYR A 366 3.43 -12.24 -33.41
C TYR A 366 3.82 -10.76 -33.35
N ALA A 367 4.79 -10.34 -34.16
CA ALA A 367 5.25 -8.94 -34.23
C ALA A 367 4.12 -7.99 -34.63
N GLN A 368 3.34 -8.36 -35.67
CA GLN A 368 2.19 -7.60 -36.16
C GLN A 368 0.91 -7.83 -35.33
N SER A 369 0.98 -8.67 -34.30
CA SER A 369 -0.18 -8.97 -33.44
C SER A 369 -1.39 -9.49 -34.22
N CYS A 370 -1.19 -10.36 -35.24
CA CYS A 370 -2.26 -10.90 -36.08
C CYS A 370 -3.25 -11.74 -35.28
N ASN A 371 -4.55 -11.37 -35.32
CA ASN A 371 -5.60 -12.12 -34.62
C ASN A 371 -5.86 -13.47 -35.30
N VAL A 372 -5.92 -13.50 -36.62
CA VAL A 372 -6.24 -14.69 -37.41
C VAL A 372 -5.27 -15.83 -37.11
N VAL A 373 -3.95 -15.55 -37.17
CA VAL A 373 -2.92 -16.56 -36.93
C VAL A 373 -2.98 -17.09 -35.51
N LEU A 374 -3.08 -16.21 -34.51
CA LEU A 374 -3.06 -16.64 -33.12
C LEU A 374 -4.38 -17.34 -32.70
N ALA A 375 -5.52 -16.99 -33.30
CA ALA A 375 -6.77 -17.71 -33.16
C ALA A 375 -6.67 -19.13 -33.76
N THR A 376 -6.06 -19.25 -34.96
CA THR A 376 -5.79 -20.57 -35.60
C THR A 376 -4.94 -21.47 -34.70
N LEU A 377 -3.87 -20.92 -34.10
CA LEU A 377 -3.04 -21.69 -33.18
C LEU A 377 -3.80 -22.11 -31.92
N ALA A 378 -4.60 -21.20 -31.36
CA ALA A 378 -5.42 -21.49 -30.18
C ALA A 378 -6.48 -22.59 -30.47
N GLU A 379 -7.02 -22.65 -31.68
CA GLU A 379 -7.93 -23.74 -32.11
C GLU A 379 -7.22 -25.10 -32.28
N ARG A 380 -5.95 -25.09 -32.74
CA ARG A 380 -5.12 -26.31 -32.84
C ARG A 380 -4.73 -26.91 -31.49
N LEU A 381 -4.66 -26.05 -30.47
CA LEU A 381 -4.32 -26.44 -29.09
C LEU A 381 -5.52 -27.01 -28.35
N THR A 382 -5.26 -27.95 -27.45
CA THR A 382 -6.27 -28.34 -26.45
C THR A 382 -6.39 -27.28 -25.37
N ALA A 383 -7.52 -27.24 -24.66
CA ALA A 383 -7.70 -26.37 -23.51
C ALA A 383 -6.66 -26.63 -22.43
N GLU A 384 -6.30 -27.87 -22.20
CA GLU A 384 -5.30 -28.28 -21.23
C GLU A 384 -3.90 -27.77 -21.60
N GLN A 385 -3.51 -27.82 -22.87
CA GLN A 385 -2.22 -27.27 -23.33
C GLN A 385 -2.13 -25.76 -23.07
N ILE A 386 -3.20 -25.03 -23.37
CA ILE A 386 -3.27 -23.59 -23.08
C ILE A 386 -3.18 -23.31 -21.57
N GLN A 387 -3.98 -24.05 -20.77
CA GLN A 387 -4.03 -23.90 -19.31
C GLN A 387 -2.67 -24.21 -18.66
N ASN A 388 -2.06 -25.33 -19.04
CA ASN A 388 -0.77 -25.77 -18.50
C ASN A 388 0.34 -24.80 -18.84
N THR A 389 0.42 -24.31 -20.08
CA THR A 389 1.41 -23.32 -20.49
C THR A 389 1.19 -21.98 -19.79
N ALA A 390 -0.07 -21.53 -19.63
CA ALA A 390 -0.37 -20.33 -18.88
C ALA A 390 0.11 -20.44 -17.42
N GLN A 391 -0.15 -21.57 -16.75
CA GLN A 391 0.32 -21.84 -15.39
C GLN A 391 1.85 -21.93 -15.31
N ALA A 392 2.49 -22.55 -16.29
CA ALA A 392 3.95 -22.61 -16.39
C ALA A 392 4.60 -21.23 -16.54
N LEU A 393 3.86 -20.27 -17.09
CA LEU A 393 4.26 -18.87 -17.21
C LEU A 393 3.80 -17.99 -16.04
N GLY A 394 3.25 -18.57 -14.97
CA GLY A 394 2.83 -17.86 -13.77
C GLY A 394 1.43 -17.25 -13.83
N LEU A 395 0.59 -17.62 -14.81
CA LEU A 395 -0.78 -17.11 -14.93
C LEU A 395 -1.80 -18.05 -14.31
N GLY A 396 -2.98 -17.54 -13.94
CA GLY A 396 -4.02 -18.33 -13.30
C GLY A 396 -3.72 -18.69 -11.84
N ARG A 397 -2.75 -18.01 -11.20
CA ARG A 397 -2.38 -18.11 -9.79
C ARG A 397 -1.78 -16.81 -9.30
N MET A 398 -1.78 -16.59 -8.00
CA MET A 398 -1.01 -15.51 -7.39
C MET A 398 0.49 -15.78 -7.59
N VAL A 399 1.27 -14.73 -7.87
CA VAL A 399 2.72 -14.82 -8.14
C VAL A 399 3.58 -14.05 -7.16
N GLY A 400 2.97 -13.18 -6.35
CA GLY A 400 3.68 -12.38 -5.36
C GLY A 400 4.47 -13.26 -4.37
N TRP A 401 5.58 -12.73 -3.89
CA TRP A 401 6.43 -13.39 -2.91
C TRP A 401 5.65 -13.74 -1.64
N GLU A 402 5.80 -14.97 -1.17
CA GLU A 402 5.28 -15.46 0.10
C GLU A 402 6.27 -16.42 0.76
N ASP A 403 6.22 -16.50 2.08
CA ASP A 403 6.99 -17.46 2.87
C ASP A 403 6.18 -17.92 4.08
N HIS A 404 6.48 -19.10 4.60
CA HIS A 404 5.74 -19.76 5.67
C HIS A 404 6.55 -19.75 6.97
N ASP A 405 5.83 -19.80 8.11
CA ASP A 405 6.39 -19.91 9.47
C ASP A 405 7.46 -18.86 9.79
N ILE A 406 7.22 -17.63 9.36
CA ILE A 406 8.19 -16.53 9.47
C ILE A 406 7.73 -15.50 10.53
N LEU A 407 8.60 -15.22 11.52
CA LEU A 407 8.35 -14.22 12.57
C LEU A 407 7.02 -14.39 13.32
N GLY A 408 6.57 -15.64 13.51
CA GLY A 408 5.31 -15.96 14.18
C GLY A 408 4.07 -15.83 13.29
N LEU A 409 4.25 -15.56 12.00
CA LEU A 409 3.18 -15.60 11.01
C LEU A 409 3.20 -16.95 10.29
N SER A 410 2.05 -17.62 10.23
CA SER A 410 1.90 -18.87 9.47
C SER A 410 2.19 -18.67 7.97
N ILE A 411 1.80 -17.52 7.43
CA ILE A 411 2.11 -17.10 6.06
C ILE A 411 2.40 -15.60 6.09
N MET A 412 3.53 -15.21 5.52
CA MET A 412 3.87 -13.81 5.23
C MET A 412 3.70 -13.57 3.73
N LYS A 413 2.69 -12.79 3.37
CA LYS A 413 2.38 -12.38 2.01
C LYS A 413 2.19 -10.88 1.96
N PRO A 414 3.24 -10.10 1.64
CA PRO A 414 3.19 -8.64 1.69
C PRO A 414 2.20 -8.02 0.70
N LEU A 415 2.07 -8.57 -0.52
CA LEU A 415 1.14 -8.05 -1.53
C LEU A 415 -0.31 -8.37 -1.17
N ASP A 416 -1.10 -7.33 -0.97
CA ASP A 416 -2.46 -7.39 -0.46
C ASP A 416 -3.49 -7.59 -1.58
N HIS A 417 -4.44 -8.53 -1.42
CA HIS A 417 -5.52 -8.77 -2.39
C HIS A 417 -5.04 -8.99 -3.84
N GLU A 418 -4.00 -9.82 -4.04
CA GLU A 418 -3.59 -10.21 -5.37
C GLU A 418 -4.60 -11.19 -5.97
N ASP A 419 -5.12 -10.88 -7.17
CA ASP A 419 -5.99 -11.78 -7.93
C ASP A 419 -5.17 -12.87 -8.63
N ALA A 420 -5.69 -14.10 -8.65
CA ALA A 420 -5.07 -15.20 -9.40
C ALA A 420 -5.22 -15.06 -10.93
N GLY A 421 -6.21 -14.29 -11.39
CA GLY A 421 -6.60 -14.28 -12.79
C GLY A 421 -7.29 -15.59 -13.23
N VAL A 422 -7.80 -15.61 -14.44
CA VAL A 422 -8.55 -16.75 -15.00
C VAL A 422 -8.13 -16.99 -16.45
N ILE A 423 -7.89 -18.24 -16.84
CA ILE A 423 -7.59 -18.60 -18.23
C ILE A 423 -8.88 -18.93 -18.99
N PHE A 424 -9.67 -19.83 -18.44
CA PHE A 424 -11.01 -20.15 -18.91
C PHE A 424 -12.00 -19.94 -17.78
N ALA A 425 -13.03 -19.12 -18.01
CA ALA A 425 -14.06 -18.92 -17.00
C ALA A 425 -14.87 -20.20 -16.76
N PRO A 426 -15.31 -20.48 -15.53
CA PRO A 426 -16.11 -21.65 -15.21
C PRO A 426 -17.40 -21.79 -16.03
N SER A 427 -17.96 -20.68 -16.51
CA SER A 427 -19.14 -20.62 -17.36
C SER A 427 -18.86 -20.91 -18.85
N SER A 428 -17.60 -21.06 -19.25
CA SER A 428 -17.17 -21.29 -20.63
C SER A 428 -16.84 -22.76 -20.86
N SER A 429 -17.23 -23.32 -22.02
CA SER A 429 -16.74 -24.64 -22.43
C SER A 429 -15.37 -24.51 -23.10
N PRO A 430 -14.27 -24.89 -22.45
CA PRO A 430 -12.93 -24.77 -23.04
C PRO A 430 -12.71 -25.75 -24.19
N TYR A 431 -13.62 -26.72 -24.38
CA TYR A 431 -13.61 -27.65 -25.52
C TYR A 431 -14.17 -27.02 -26.81
N ASP A 432 -14.88 -25.91 -26.71
CA ASP A 432 -15.36 -25.15 -27.86
C ASP A 432 -14.19 -24.42 -28.54
N GLY A 433 -14.01 -24.62 -29.83
CA GLY A 433 -12.94 -23.98 -30.63
C GLY A 433 -13.05 -22.46 -30.65
N GLY A 434 -14.28 -21.90 -30.66
CA GLY A 434 -14.51 -20.46 -30.62
C GLY A 434 -14.11 -19.87 -29.28
N VAL A 435 -14.34 -20.58 -28.18
CA VAL A 435 -13.87 -20.17 -26.84
C VAL A 435 -12.34 -20.12 -26.83
N ARG A 436 -11.66 -21.15 -27.32
CA ARG A 436 -10.19 -21.17 -27.39
C ARG A 436 -9.65 -20.07 -28.30
N ALA A 437 -10.24 -19.89 -29.48
CA ALA A 437 -9.82 -18.85 -30.43
C ALA A 437 -9.92 -17.43 -29.82
N GLN A 438 -11.03 -17.11 -29.17
CA GLN A 438 -11.24 -15.81 -28.52
C GLN A 438 -10.35 -15.62 -27.28
N THR A 439 -10.21 -16.67 -26.45
CA THR A 439 -9.26 -16.67 -25.34
C THR A 439 -7.82 -16.48 -25.85
N GLY A 440 -7.48 -17.13 -26.97
CA GLY A 440 -6.15 -17.06 -27.56
C GLY A 440 -5.72 -15.68 -28.04
N ILE A 441 -6.66 -14.82 -28.39
CA ILE A 441 -6.36 -13.40 -28.71
C ILE A 441 -6.48 -12.49 -27.48
N GLY A 442 -6.68 -13.06 -26.28
CA GLY A 442 -6.77 -12.34 -25.03
C GLY A 442 -8.09 -11.61 -24.79
N GLN A 443 -9.15 -12.08 -25.43
CA GLN A 443 -10.51 -11.54 -25.29
C GLN A 443 -11.39 -12.47 -24.44
N ARG A 444 -12.67 -12.16 -24.36
CA ARG A 444 -13.65 -12.89 -23.59
C ARG A 444 -13.35 -12.84 -22.08
N ASN A 445 -13.23 -14.02 -21.44
CA ASN A 445 -13.17 -14.13 -19.98
C ASN A 445 -11.75 -14.39 -19.43
N VAL A 446 -10.73 -14.38 -20.27
CA VAL A 446 -9.35 -14.49 -19.77
C VAL A 446 -8.96 -13.20 -19.06
N THR A 447 -8.38 -13.34 -17.86
CA THR A 447 -7.93 -12.20 -17.07
C THR A 447 -6.56 -12.47 -16.46
N MET A 448 -5.77 -11.42 -16.30
CA MET A 448 -4.48 -11.43 -15.60
C MET A 448 -4.22 -10.07 -14.95
N THR A 449 -3.40 -10.07 -13.90
CA THR A 449 -2.98 -8.84 -13.24
C THR A 449 -1.82 -8.18 -13.98
N PRO A 450 -1.62 -6.85 -13.84
CA PRO A 450 -0.40 -6.20 -14.33
C PRO A 450 0.89 -6.75 -13.71
N LEU A 451 0.85 -7.21 -12.47
CA LEU A 451 1.97 -7.90 -11.84
C LEU A 451 2.29 -9.23 -12.55
N GLN A 452 1.28 -10.05 -12.86
CA GLN A 452 1.47 -11.25 -13.66
C GLN A 452 1.98 -10.92 -15.07
N ALA A 453 1.48 -9.86 -15.67
CA ALA A 453 1.87 -9.42 -17.02
C ALA A 453 3.34 -9.03 -17.12
N VAL A 454 3.87 -8.30 -16.14
CA VAL A 454 5.30 -7.96 -16.12
C VAL A 454 6.14 -9.17 -15.70
N ASN A 455 5.64 -10.01 -14.78
CA ASN A 455 6.35 -11.21 -14.35
C ASN A 455 6.43 -12.27 -15.47
N LEU A 456 5.46 -12.33 -16.39
CA LEU A 456 5.56 -13.10 -17.64
C LEU A 456 6.82 -12.72 -18.42
N VAL A 457 7.15 -11.42 -18.54
CA VAL A 457 8.36 -10.97 -19.22
C VAL A 457 9.61 -11.42 -18.46
N VAL A 458 9.63 -11.28 -17.13
CA VAL A 458 10.74 -11.76 -16.28
C VAL A 458 10.89 -13.28 -16.40
N THR A 459 9.80 -14.03 -16.42
CA THR A 459 9.78 -15.50 -16.61
C THR A 459 10.44 -15.91 -17.93
N LEU A 460 10.15 -15.20 -19.03
CA LEU A 460 10.81 -15.45 -20.31
C LEU A 460 12.31 -15.17 -20.24
N LEU A 461 12.73 -14.06 -19.61
CA LEU A 461 14.14 -13.71 -19.40
C LEU A 461 14.87 -14.75 -18.52
N HIS A 462 14.16 -15.38 -17.59
CA HIS A 462 14.64 -16.49 -16.75
C HIS A 462 14.44 -17.87 -17.38
N LYS A 463 14.40 -17.93 -18.72
CA LYS A 463 14.33 -19.23 -19.46
C LYS A 463 13.12 -20.08 -19.05
N GLY A 464 11.99 -19.44 -18.80
CA GLY A 464 10.73 -20.09 -18.42
C GLY A 464 10.57 -20.37 -16.93
N GLN A 465 11.49 -19.92 -16.06
CA GLN A 465 11.37 -20.08 -14.62
C GLN A 465 10.66 -18.89 -13.99
N VAL A 466 9.49 -19.13 -13.40
CA VAL A 466 8.68 -18.10 -12.75
C VAL A 466 9.38 -17.61 -11.48
N GLN A 467 9.63 -16.31 -11.41
CA GLN A 467 10.13 -15.65 -10.20
C GLN A 467 8.97 -15.18 -9.32
N ALA A 468 9.21 -14.99 -8.03
CA ALA A 468 8.23 -14.45 -7.09
C ALA A 468 8.46 -12.95 -6.88
N PRO A 469 7.65 -12.05 -7.47
CA PRO A 469 7.79 -10.60 -7.28
C PRO A 469 7.74 -10.20 -5.82
N ARG A 470 8.80 -9.51 -5.35
CA ARG A 470 9.02 -9.16 -3.95
C ARG A 470 8.96 -7.64 -3.76
N ILE A 471 8.20 -7.16 -2.77
CA ILE A 471 8.10 -5.73 -2.43
C ILE A 471 8.80 -5.38 -1.12
N LEU A 472 9.17 -6.36 -0.30
CA LEU A 472 9.84 -6.19 0.98
C LEU A 472 11.17 -6.94 0.98
N ASP A 473 12.27 -6.22 1.23
CA ASP A 473 13.62 -6.82 1.25
C ASP A 473 13.98 -7.40 2.61
N ARG A 474 13.82 -6.60 3.67
CA ARG A 474 14.18 -7.00 5.04
C ARG A 474 13.41 -6.23 6.10
N ILE A 475 13.36 -6.83 7.27
CA ILE A 475 12.89 -6.22 8.50
C ILE A 475 14.08 -6.05 9.43
N SER A 476 14.25 -4.85 9.97
CA SER A 476 15.33 -4.53 10.89
C SER A 476 14.80 -3.94 12.19
N TYR A 477 15.54 -4.09 13.25
CA TYR A 477 15.31 -3.36 14.48
C TYR A 477 15.61 -1.87 14.31
N HIS A 478 15.10 -1.03 15.22
CA HIS A 478 15.34 0.41 15.21
C HIS A 478 16.82 0.77 15.17
N ASN A 479 17.67 0.03 15.89
CA ASN A 479 19.12 0.21 15.92
C ASN A 479 19.86 -0.19 14.63
N GLY A 480 19.13 -0.72 13.61
CA GLY A 480 19.68 -1.12 12.32
C GLY A 480 20.08 -2.59 12.20
N GLN A 481 20.09 -3.35 13.30
CA GLN A 481 20.35 -4.78 13.24
C GLN A 481 19.24 -5.49 12.43
N VAL A 482 19.62 -6.33 11.48
CA VAL A 482 18.67 -7.09 10.65
C VAL A 482 17.99 -8.15 11.51
N MET A 483 16.67 -8.08 11.58
CA MET A 483 15.83 -9.07 12.23
C MET A 483 15.57 -10.26 11.31
N LYS A 484 15.18 -9.98 10.05
CA LYS A 484 14.92 -10.99 9.02
C LYS A 484 15.17 -10.40 7.64
N LYS A 485 15.91 -11.14 6.81
CA LYS A 485 16.02 -10.87 5.37
C LYS A 485 15.04 -11.76 4.62
N LEU A 486 14.27 -11.17 3.69
CA LEU A 486 13.36 -11.88 2.81
C LEU A 486 14.10 -12.14 1.50
N THR A 487 14.53 -13.37 1.27
CA THR A 487 15.34 -13.71 0.09
C THR A 487 14.47 -13.84 -1.15
N PRO A 488 14.91 -13.33 -2.32
CA PRO A 488 14.25 -13.63 -3.59
C PRO A 488 14.22 -15.13 -3.83
N HIS A 489 13.13 -15.64 -4.39
CA HIS A 489 13.05 -17.03 -4.80
C HIS A 489 12.25 -17.19 -6.11
N ALA A 490 12.49 -18.28 -6.78
CA ALA A 490 11.70 -18.72 -7.91
C ALA A 490 10.73 -19.81 -7.47
N TYR A 491 9.58 -19.88 -8.11
CA TYR A 491 8.68 -21.01 -7.93
C TYR A 491 9.35 -22.30 -8.46
N PRO A 492 9.11 -23.46 -7.83
CA PRO A 492 9.68 -24.71 -8.27
C PRO A 492 9.35 -24.98 -9.75
N LYS A 493 10.33 -25.46 -10.50
CA LYS A 493 10.09 -25.96 -11.86
C LYS A 493 9.18 -27.19 -11.77
N THR A 494 8.14 -27.20 -12.55
CA THR A 494 7.27 -28.37 -12.75
C THR A 494 7.63 -29.05 -14.06
N GLU A 495 7.18 -30.28 -14.27
CA GLU A 495 7.29 -30.98 -15.55
C GLU A 495 6.61 -30.21 -16.71
N LYS A 496 5.72 -29.27 -16.36
CA LYS A 496 4.98 -28.42 -17.31
C LYS A 496 5.67 -27.08 -17.63
N SER A 497 6.88 -26.83 -17.08
CA SER A 497 7.63 -25.60 -17.39
C SER A 497 7.98 -25.53 -18.87
N ILE A 498 7.91 -24.32 -19.47
CA ILE A 498 8.29 -24.16 -20.89
C ILE A 498 9.79 -24.38 -21.09
N GLN A 499 10.16 -24.80 -22.29
CA GLN A 499 11.56 -25.03 -22.65
C GLN A 499 12.32 -23.69 -22.72
N PRO A 500 13.60 -23.66 -22.32
CA PRO A 500 14.44 -22.47 -22.43
C PRO A 500 14.51 -21.88 -23.85
N GLU A 501 14.43 -22.74 -24.86
CA GLU A 501 14.45 -22.32 -26.26
C GLU A 501 13.17 -21.59 -26.64
N THR A 502 12.01 -22.05 -26.21
CA THR A 502 10.73 -21.35 -26.41
C THR A 502 10.78 -19.95 -25.78
N ALA A 503 11.28 -19.83 -24.56
CA ALA A 503 11.45 -18.54 -23.90
C ALA A 503 12.40 -17.61 -24.69
N ARG A 504 13.53 -18.14 -25.19
CA ARG A 504 14.47 -17.42 -26.03
C ARG A 504 13.83 -16.93 -27.34
N ILE A 505 13.10 -17.77 -28.01
CA ILE A 505 12.37 -17.41 -29.24
C ILE A 505 11.40 -16.26 -28.97
N LEU A 506 10.62 -16.34 -27.92
CA LEU A 506 9.63 -15.30 -27.57
C LEU A 506 10.29 -13.97 -27.21
N THR A 507 11.43 -13.97 -26.51
CA THR A 507 12.16 -12.73 -26.23
C THR A 507 12.70 -12.07 -27.51
N LEU A 508 13.18 -12.86 -28.47
CA LEU A 508 13.54 -12.36 -29.79
C LEU A 508 12.34 -11.77 -30.55
N TRP A 509 11.19 -12.45 -30.51
CA TRP A 509 9.98 -11.94 -31.14
C TRP A 509 9.43 -10.68 -30.47
N MET A 510 9.59 -10.55 -29.16
CA MET A 510 9.28 -9.29 -28.46
C MET A 510 10.17 -8.12 -28.96
N ARG A 511 11.43 -8.40 -29.35
CA ARG A 511 12.26 -7.39 -30.02
C ARG A 511 11.68 -7.04 -31.40
N LYS A 512 11.23 -8.02 -32.19
CA LYS A 512 10.59 -7.80 -33.48
C LYS A 512 9.32 -6.94 -33.41
N VAL A 513 8.55 -7.04 -32.33
CA VAL A 513 7.40 -6.14 -32.08
C VAL A 513 7.84 -4.67 -32.12
N VAL A 514 9.01 -4.35 -31.56
CA VAL A 514 9.54 -2.98 -31.52
C VAL A 514 10.25 -2.58 -32.83
N THR A 515 10.93 -3.51 -33.50
CA THR A 515 11.67 -3.17 -34.75
C THR A 515 10.78 -3.16 -35.99
N GLU A 516 9.78 -4.02 -36.06
CA GLU A 516 9.02 -4.31 -37.28
C GLU A 516 7.49 -4.38 -37.06
N GLY A 517 7.05 -4.29 -35.80
CA GLY A 517 5.67 -4.57 -35.42
C GLY A 517 4.92 -3.40 -34.81
N THR A 518 3.95 -3.73 -33.97
CA THR A 518 3.01 -2.79 -33.33
C THR A 518 3.65 -1.86 -32.31
N GLY A 519 4.90 -2.10 -31.92
CA GLY A 519 5.70 -1.26 -31.01
C GLY A 519 6.73 -0.37 -31.70
N GLN A 520 6.67 -0.19 -33.02
CA GLN A 520 7.69 0.49 -33.81
C GLN A 520 7.96 1.94 -33.37
N SER A 521 6.99 2.61 -32.73
CA SER A 521 7.21 3.93 -32.13
C SER A 521 8.29 3.97 -31.03
N LEU A 522 8.70 2.81 -30.51
CA LEU A 522 9.75 2.66 -29.51
C LEU A 522 11.14 2.36 -30.11
N SER A 523 11.26 2.24 -31.43
CA SER A 523 12.50 1.84 -32.09
C SER A 523 13.65 2.85 -31.93
N SER A 524 13.31 4.14 -31.73
CA SER A 524 14.25 5.25 -31.52
C SER A 524 14.55 5.52 -30.04
N SER A 525 14.12 4.65 -29.11
CA SER A 525 14.43 4.79 -27.69
C SER A 525 15.93 4.66 -27.44
N GLU A 526 16.45 5.36 -26.44
CA GLU A 526 17.88 5.33 -26.04
C GLU A 526 18.36 3.89 -25.77
N TRP A 527 17.57 3.11 -25.04
CA TRP A 527 17.81 1.69 -24.90
C TRP A 527 17.12 0.89 -26.01
N PRO A 528 17.79 -0.15 -26.55
CA PRO A 528 17.08 -1.15 -27.34
C PRO A 528 16.01 -1.82 -26.49
N LEU A 529 14.73 -1.67 -26.89
CA LEU A 529 13.58 -2.17 -26.15
C LEU A 529 12.97 -3.38 -26.83
N ALA A 530 12.33 -4.25 -26.05
CA ALA A 530 11.52 -5.36 -26.51
C ALA A 530 10.20 -5.38 -25.75
N GLY A 531 9.11 -5.82 -26.38
CA GLY A 531 7.83 -5.85 -25.69
C GLY A 531 6.68 -6.39 -26.53
N LYS A 532 5.49 -6.29 -26.00
CA LYS A 532 4.24 -6.67 -26.66
C LYS A 532 3.13 -5.68 -26.30
N SER A 533 2.47 -5.14 -27.32
CA SER A 533 1.27 -4.33 -27.16
C SER A 533 0.02 -5.19 -27.00
N GLY A 534 -0.97 -4.66 -26.30
CA GLY A 534 -2.27 -5.28 -26.16
C GLY A 534 -3.40 -4.26 -26.19
N THR A 535 -4.53 -4.67 -26.74
CA THR A 535 -5.80 -3.94 -26.63
C THR A 535 -6.88 -4.99 -26.39
N ALA A 536 -7.65 -4.80 -25.33
CA ALA A 536 -8.80 -5.62 -25.02
C ALA A 536 -10.07 -4.78 -25.05
N GLN A 537 -11.06 -5.24 -25.81
CA GLN A 537 -12.37 -4.64 -25.81
C GLN A 537 -13.13 -5.05 -24.55
N VAL A 538 -13.72 -4.07 -23.86
CA VAL A 538 -14.51 -4.27 -22.65
C VAL A 538 -15.79 -3.44 -22.73
N ILE A 539 -16.82 -3.85 -22.00
CA ILE A 539 -18.06 -3.09 -21.89
C ILE A 539 -18.14 -2.52 -20.48
N LEU A 540 -18.23 -1.20 -20.37
CA LEU A 540 -18.39 -0.51 -19.10
C LEU A 540 -19.75 0.23 -19.10
N LYS A 541 -20.66 -0.20 -18.22
CA LYS A 541 -22.03 0.38 -18.12
C LYS A 541 -22.72 0.47 -19.49
N GLY A 542 -22.62 -0.59 -20.30
CA GLY A 542 -23.21 -0.68 -21.64
C GLY A 542 -22.43 0.04 -22.76
N ASN A 543 -21.35 0.74 -22.45
CA ASN A 543 -20.55 1.47 -23.43
C ASN A 543 -19.26 0.69 -23.78
N PRO A 544 -18.88 0.59 -25.06
CA PRO A 544 -17.61 -0.01 -25.47
C PRO A 544 -16.44 0.84 -24.99
N LYS A 545 -15.43 0.19 -24.43
CA LYS A 545 -14.18 0.75 -23.96
C LYS A 545 -13.04 -0.20 -24.29
N ASN A 546 -11.80 0.29 -24.18
CA ASN A 546 -10.62 -0.51 -24.36
C ASN A 546 -9.74 -0.50 -23.10
N ASN A 547 -9.16 -1.65 -22.77
CA ASN A 547 -8.00 -1.74 -21.93
C ASN A 547 -6.78 -1.76 -22.85
N GLN A 548 -5.88 -0.78 -22.70
CA GLN A 548 -4.65 -0.69 -23.50
C GLN A 548 -3.47 -1.12 -22.65
N TRP A 549 -2.65 -2.03 -23.19
CA TRP A 549 -1.52 -2.62 -22.54
C TRP A 549 -0.23 -2.42 -23.32
N PHE A 550 0.87 -2.35 -22.59
CA PHE A 550 2.19 -2.66 -23.09
C PHE A 550 3.01 -3.34 -22.00
N ILE A 551 3.62 -4.48 -22.33
CA ILE A 551 4.57 -5.19 -21.48
C ILE A 551 5.90 -5.30 -22.22
N GLY A 552 7.02 -5.18 -21.51
CA GLY A 552 8.31 -5.27 -22.17
C GLY A 552 9.47 -5.07 -21.22
N TYR A 553 10.68 -5.04 -21.77
CA TYR A 553 11.90 -4.92 -21.01
C TYR A 553 12.97 -4.13 -21.77
N GLY A 554 13.96 -3.70 -21.05
CA GLY A 554 15.16 -3.04 -21.60
C GLY A 554 16.29 -2.91 -20.58
N PRO A 555 17.53 -2.68 -21.10
CA PRO A 555 17.95 -2.84 -22.50
C PRO A 555 17.96 -4.31 -22.94
N VAL A 556 17.81 -4.58 -24.25
CA VAL A 556 17.68 -5.96 -24.78
C VAL A 556 18.91 -6.82 -24.50
N ASN A 557 20.10 -6.25 -24.62
CA ASN A 557 21.36 -7.02 -24.50
C ASN A 557 21.71 -7.40 -23.05
N GLN A 558 21.30 -6.55 -22.09
CA GLN A 558 21.49 -6.76 -20.66
C GLN A 558 20.23 -6.27 -19.94
N PRO A 559 19.16 -7.08 -19.91
CA PRO A 559 17.90 -6.69 -19.32
C PRO A 559 18.07 -6.27 -17.87
N LYS A 560 17.59 -5.07 -17.53
CA LYS A 560 17.63 -4.52 -16.18
C LYS A 560 16.23 -4.37 -15.59
N TYR A 561 15.30 -3.85 -16.39
CA TYR A 561 13.93 -3.63 -15.94
C TYR A 561 12.93 -4.23 -16.91
N ALA A 562 11.92 -4.87 -16.33
CA ALA A 562 10.69 -5.24 -17.02
C ALA A 562 9.56 -4.31 -16.56
N VAL A 563 8.71 -3.87 -17.48
CA VAL A 563 7.64 -2.91 -17.20
C VAL A 563 6.33 -3.39 -17.81
N ALA A 564 5.24 -3.29 -17.05
CA ALA A 564 3.88 -3.40 -17.55
C ALA A 564 3.17 -2.06 -17.35
N VAL A 565 2.48 -1.62 -18.40
CA VAL A 565 1.61 -0.44 -18.38
C VAL A 565 0.22 -0.84 -18.81
N LEU A 566 -0.78 -0.47 -18.01
CA LEU A 566 -2.20 -0.70 -18.29
C LEU A 566 -2.96 0.61 -18.16
N PHE A 567 -3.67 0.99 -19.22
CA PHE A 567 -4.76 1.97 -19.18
C PHE A 567 -6.09 1.23 -19.28
N GLN A 568 -6.98 1.45 -18.32
CA GLN A 568 -8.31 0.86 -18.33
C GLN A 568 -9.36 1.85 -18.86
N HIS A 569 -10.37 1.30 -19.53
CA HIS A 569 -11.58 2.00 -19.95
C HIS A 569 -11.36 3.25 -20.82
N VAL A 570 -10.34 3.25 -21.66
CA VAL A 570 -10.10 4.32 -22.62
C VAL A 570 -11.10 4.27 -23.77
N ALA A 571 -11.27 5.38 -24.49
CA ALA A 571 -12.15 5.43 -25.68
C ALA A 571 -11.63 4.45 -26.76
N PRO A 572 -12.54 3.76 -27.51
CA PRO A 572 -12.14 2.77 -28.51
C PRO A 572 -11.17 3.30 -29.57
N ASP A 573 -11.37 4.53 -30.04
CA ASP A 573 -10.60 5.14 -31.13
C ASP A 573 -9.30 5.84 -30.66
N SER A 574 -8.95 5.71 -29.36
CA SER A 574 -7.75 6.34 -28.82
C SER A 574 -6.48 5.60 -29.27
N LYS A 575 -5.43 6.37 -29.65
CA LYS A 575 -4.08 5.80 -29.84
C LYS A 575 -3.64 5.04 -28.59
N ASN A 576 -2.78 4.03 -28.76
CA ASN A 576 -2.31 3.24 -27.64
C ASN A 576 -1.41 4.09 -26.71
N LYS A 577 -1.99 4.55 -25.60
CA LYS A 577 -1.32 5.36 -24.57
C LYS A 577 -0.33 4.53 -23.74
N ALA A 578 -0.58 3.22 -23.59
CA ALA A 578 0.30 2.36 -22.81
C ALA A 578 1.67 2.21 -23.46
N THR A 579 1.74 2.12 -24.80
CA THR A 579 3.02 2.10 -25.53
C THR A 579 3.79 3.42 -25.34
N ALA A 580 3.12 4.55 -25.41
CA ALA A 580 3.77 5.87 -25.24
C ALA A 580 4.32 6.03 -23.81
N LEU A 581 3.53 5.73 -22.80
CA LEU A 581 3.96 5.82 -21.39
C LEU A 581 5.08 4.81 -21.07
N PHE A 582 5.04 3.60 -21.62
CA PHE A 582 6.11 2.63 -21.50
C PHE A 582 7.44 3.20 -22.01
N GLY A 583 7.44 3.83 -23.19
CA GLY A 583 8.64 4.49 -23.75
C GLY A 583 9.18 5.60 -22.85
N GLN A 584 8.32 6.44 -22.30
CA GLN A 584 8.70 7.50 -21.37
C GLN A 584 9.33 6.94 -20.07
N ILE A 585 8.74 5.86 -19.53
CA ILE A 585 9.27 5.19 -18.33
C ILE A 585 10.64 4.57 -18.63
N MET A 586 10.80 3.89 -19.77
CA MET A 586 12.10 3.32 -20.14
C MET A 586 13.16 4.39 -20.37
N GLY A 587 12.81 5.56 -20.93
CA GLY A 587 13.70 6.72 -21.03
C GLY A 587 14.12 7.28 -19.67
N LEU A 588 13.18 7.32 -18.71
CA LEU A 588 13.49 7.70 -17.32
C LEU A 588 14.48 6.70 -16.68
N LEU A 589 14.23 5.40 -16.86
CA LEU A 589 15.06 4.32 -16.28
C LEU A 589 16.47 4.30 -16.90
N SER A 590 16.63 4.64 -18.20
CA SER A 590 17.94 4.75 -18.84
C SER A 590 18.75 5.90 -18.25
N SER A 591 18.14 7.06 -18.09
CA SER A 591 18.78 8.25 -17.52
C SER A 591 19.22 8.07 -16.06
N SER A 592 18.44 7.33 -15.25
CA SER A 592 18.76 7.11 -13.84
C SER A 592 20.02 6.27 -13.61
N ILE A 593 20.35 5.38 -14.55
CA ILE A 593 21.56 4.56 -14.46
C ILE A 593 22.79 5.33 -14.96
N GLY A 594 22.64 6.22 -15.95
CA GLY A 594 23.72 7.07 -16.44
C GLY A 594 24.26 8.01 -15.37
N SER A 595 23.38 8.59 -14.54
CA SER A 595 23.78 9.51 -13.46
C SER A 595 24.48 8.82 -12.27
N SER A 596 24.24 7.53 -12.04
CA SER A 596 24.92 6.78 -10.95
C SER A 596 26.34 6.34 -11.32
N SER A 597 26.70 6.27 -12.62
CA SER A 597 28.06 5.93 -13.06
C SER A 597 29.02 7.12 -13.02
N ASP A 598 28.52 8.36 -13.07
CA ASP A 598 29.34 9.59 -13.03
C ASP A 598 29.65 10.07 -11.59
N SER A 599 28.93 9.57 -10.57
CA SER A 599 29.16 9.93 -9.17
C SER A 599 30.21 9.04 -8.46
N VAL A 600 30.79 8.06 -9.16
CA VAL A 600 31.82 7.13 -8.67
C VAL A 600 33.19 7.34 -9.34
N ARG A 601 33.34 8.40 -10.14
CA ARG A 601 34.64 8.80 -10.69
C ARG A 601 35.26 9.97 -9.96
#